data_e6bc7241dc41e69d8f6572b78bddff15
#
_entry.id   e6bc7241dc41e69d8f6572b78bddff15
#
_cell.length_a   1.000
_cell.length_b   1.000
_cell.length_c   1.000
_cell.angle_alpha   90.00
_cell.angle_beta   90.00
_cell.angle_gamma   90.00
#
_symmetry.space_group_name_H-M   'P 1'
#
loop_
_entity.id
_entity.type
_entity.pdbx_description
1 polymer ?
#
loop_
_entity_poly.entity_id
_entity_poly.type
_entity_poly.pdbx_seq_one_letter_code
_entity_poly.pdbx_strand_id
1 'polypeptide(L)'
;MTGNGYFNSEHIYLHTSAPDESIPFDWETFAASPATVRLGAFRCDTGEEVYWGLEDMPAMDDLLVRARASSSMPVLMPMVEVDGAPYVDGAVGPTGGFAIDAARADGYDKLLVVMTRPKGYRKPPMRRHEIEVLHRLYARYPALVQAVIDRPENYNRTVDELERLRSQGRVYLFRPERMPIANGELRYDRIVTAFEAGLAQARRELPAIEAFLAS
;
A
#
# COMPACT_ATOMS: atom_id res chain seq x y z
N MET A 1 -5.30 -22.27 2.91
CA MET A 1 -4.68 -22.03 4.20
C MET A 1 -5.73 -21.35 5.07
N THR A 2 -6.27 -22.10 6.03
CA THR A 2 -7.19 -21.60 7.05
C THR A 2 -6.35 -21.20 8.26
N GLY A 3 -5.73 -20.03 8.23
CA GLY A 3 -4.95 -19.51 9.35
C GLY A 3 -4.67 -18.05 9.16
N ASN A 4 -4.44 -17.30 10.24
CA ASN A 4 -4.28 -15.85 10.25
C ASN A 4 -2.97 -15.34 9.60
N GLY A 5 -2.23 -16.19 8.88
CA GLY A 5 -0.93 -15.84 8.26
C GLY A 5 0.16 -15.57 9.30
N TYR A 6 1.29 -14.98 8.85
CA TYR A 6 2.38 -14.54 9.72
C TYR A 6 1.99 -13.32 10.56
N PHE A 7 1.16 -12.43 10.00
CA PHE A 7 0.59 -11.27 10.70
C PHE A 7 -0.92 -11.45 10.86
N ASN A 8 -1.43 -11.27 12.08
CA ASN A 8 -2.87 -11.27 12.35
C ASN A 8 -3.50 -9.92 11.98
N SER A 9 -3.62 -9.68 10.67
CA SER A 9 -4.23 -8.45 10.16
C SER A 9 -5.70 -8.31 10.56
N GLU A 10 -6.43 -9.42 10.72
CA GLU A 10 -7.82 -9.40 11.18
C GLU A 10 -7.96 -8.77 12.56
N HIS A 11 -7.13 -9.19 13.51
CA HIS A 11 -7.15 -8.61 14.85
C HIS A 11 -6.83 -7.11 14.82
N ILE A 12 -5.80 -6.71 14.06
CA ILE A 12 -5.41 -5.30 13.97
C ILE A 12 -6.56 -4.43 13.42
N TYR A 13 -7.20 -4.86 12.34
CA TYR A 13 -8.24 -4.03 11.71
C TYR A 13 -9.59 -4.11 12.40
N LEU A 14 -10.03 -5.29 12.86
CA LEU A 14 -11.38 -5.49 13.38
C LEU A 14 -11.49 -5.29 14.90
N HIS A 15 -10.39 -5.44 15.65
CA HIS A 15 -10.46 -5.40 17.11
C HIS A 15 -9.74 -4.20 17.74
N THR A 16 -8.84 -3.50 17.02
CA THR A 16 -8.15 -2.33 17.61
C THR A 16 -8.78 -1.01 17.24
N SER A 17 -9.62 -0.98 16.20
CA SER A 17 -10.21 0.25 15.65
C SER A 17 -11.63 0.54 16.15
N ALA A 18 -12.24 -0.37 16.92
CA ALA A 18 -13.56 -0.15 17.51
C ALA A 18 -13.53 1.02 18.54
N PRO A 19 -14.67 1.69 18.80
CA PRO A 19 -14.73 2.89 19.64
C PRO A 19 -14.19 2.73 21.06
N ASP A 20 -14.25 1.52 21.61
CA ASP A 20 -13.81 1.16 22.97
C ASP A 20 -12.44 0.46 23.00
N GLU A 21 -11.78 0.36 21.87
CA GLU A 21 -10.50 -0.33 21.71
C GLU A 21 -9.29 0.62 21.79
N SER A 22 -8.08 0.07 21.65
CA SER A 22 -6.82 0.77 21.91
C SER A 22 -6.48 1.89 20.92
N ILE A 23 -7.00 1.83 19.69
CA ILE A 23 -6.76 2.80 18.62
C ILE A 23 -8.10 3.08 17.92
N PRO A 24 -9.05 3.76 18.58
CA PRO A 24 -10.37 4.00 18.02
C PRO A 24 -10.27 4.82 16.73
N PHE A 25 -11.01 4.39 15.70
CA PHE A 25 -11.10 5.11 14.44
C PHE A 25 -12.32 6.02 14.45
N ASP A 26 -12.14 7.31 14.20
CA ASP A 26 -13.21 8.29 14.09
C ASP A 26 -13.87 8.22 12.71
N TRP A 27 -14.82 7.31 12.58
CA TRP A 27 -15.56 7.09 11.36
C TRP A 27 -16.38 8.31 10.93
N GLU A 28 -17.00 9.02 11.86
CA GLU A 28 -17.86 10.17 11.56
C GLU A 28 -17.05 11.29 10.90
N THR A 29 -15.93 11.65 11.52
CA THR A 29 -15.02 12.66 10.95
C THR A 29 -14.45 12.22 9.61
N PHE A 30 -14.07 10.93 9.46
CA PHE A 30 -13.57 10.40 8.19
C PHE A 30 -14.62 10.47 7.08
N ALA A 31 -15.84 9.99 7.33
CA ALA A 31 -16.93 9.96 6.36
C ALA A 31 -17.41 11.37 5.95
N ALA A 32 -17.29 12.34 6.85
CA ALA A 32 -17.65 13.75 6.59
C ALA A 32 -16.50 14.53 5.90
N SER A 33 -15.32 13.97 5.75
CA SER A 33 -14.17 14.63 5.12
C SER A 33 -14.44 14.95 3.65
N PRO A 34 -14.11 16.15 3.16
CA PRO A 34 -14.20 16.49 1.74
C PRO A 34 -13.07 15.86 0.90
N ALA A 35 -12.13 15.16 1.52
CA ALA A 35 -11.02 14.53 0.85
C ALA A 35 -11.46 13.28 0.08
N THR A 36 -11.04 13.14 -1.18
CA THR A 36 -11.21 11.90 -1.94
C THR A 36 -10.26 10.83 -1.40
N VAL A 37 -10.80 9.68 -1.09
CA VAL A 37 -10.04 8.51 -0.64
C VAL A 37 -10.08 7.42 -1.70
N ARG A 38 -8.94 6.77 -1.94
CA ARG A 38 -8.83 5.59 -2.81
C ARG A 38 -8.02 4.50 -2.12
N LEU A 39 -8.61 3.33 -1.91
CA LEU A 39 -7.92 2.14 -1.41
C LEU A 39 -7.65 1.20 -2.58
N GLY A 40 -6.37 1.02 -2.93
CA GLY A 40 -5.97 0.12 -4.01
C GLY A 40 -5.85 -1.33 -3.53
N ALA A 41 -6.41 -2.27 -4.29
CA ALA A 41 -6.26 -3.71 -4.08
C ALA A 41 -6.15 -4.46 -5.40
N PHE A 42 -5.65 -5.69 -5.34
CA PHE A 42 -5.53 -6.56 -6.50
C PHE A 42 -6.51 -7.73 -6.38
N ARG A 43 -7.40 -7.87 -7.34
CA ARG A 43 -8.37 -8.96 -7.42
C ARG A 43 -7.72 -10.23 -7.95
N CYS A 44 -7.71 -11.28 -7.13
CA CYS A 44 -6.90 -12.47 -7.40
C CYS A 44 -7.43 -13.36 -8.52
N ASP A 45 -8.74 -13.42 -8.70
CA ASP A 45 -9.40 -14.28 -9.69
C ASP A 45 -9.36 -13.69 -11.11
N THR A 46 -9.49 -12.37 -11.26
CA THR A 46 -9.50 -11.69 -12.57
C THR A 46 -8.15 -11.06 -12.93
N GLY A 47 -7.32 -10.70 -11.94
CA GLY A 47 -6.07 -9.99 -12.16
C GLY A 47 -6.24 -8.47 -12.30
N GLU A 48 -7.38 -7.94 -11.90
CA GLU A 48 -7.68 -6.52 -11.98
C GLU A 48 -7.14 -5.76 -10.75
N GLU A 49 -6.56 -4.60 -10.98
CA GLU A 49 -6.30 -3.60 -9.95
C GLU A 49 -7.58 -2.80 -9.73
N VAL A 50 -8.03 -2.70 -8.49
CA VAL A 50 -9.24 -1.95 -8.12
C VAL A 50 -8.87 -0.82 -7.15
N TYR A 51 -9.66 0.26 -7.20
CA TYR A 51 -9.53 1.39 -6.29
C TYR A 51 -10.91 1.71 -5.71
N TRP A 52 -11.11 1.35 -4.45
CA TRP A 52 -12.35 1.66 -3.72
C TRP A 52 -12.35 3.10 -3.22
N GLY A 53 -13.45 3.79 -3.46
CA GLY A 53 -13.73 5.10 -2.92
C GLY A 53 -14.64 5.05 -1.69
N LEU A 54 -14.99 6.23 -1.16
CA LEU A 54 -15.91 6.31 -0.01
C LEU A 54 -17.31 5.76 -0.38
N GLU A 55 -17.70 5.85 -1.64
CA GLU A 55 -18.92 5.29 -2.21
C GLU A 55 -19.03 3.76 -2.07
N ASP A 56 -17.89 3.07 -2.01
CA ASP A 56 -17.80 1.62 -1.81
C ASP A 56 -17.75 1.24 -0.32
N MET A 57 -17.69 2.22 0.56
CA MET A 57 -17.48 2.05 2.00
C MET A 57 -18.55 2.82 2.80
N PRO A 58 -19.82 2.42 2.73
CA PRO A 58 -20.92 3.13 3.41
C PRO A 58 -20.88 3.02 4.93
N ALA A 59 -20.12 2.08 5.50
CA ALA A 59 -19.95 1.89 6.92
C ALA A 59 -18.48 1.64 7.29
N MET A 60 -18.16 1.76 8.57
CA MET A 60 -16.81 1.51 9.08
C MET A 60 -16.32 0.09 8.78
N ASP A 61 -17.18 -0.91 8.88
CA ASP A 61 -16.82 -2.31 8.58
C ASP A 61 -16.41 -2.50 7.11
N ASP A 62 -17.04 -1.77 6.19
CA ASP A 62 -16.69 -1.78 4.77
C ASP A 62 -15.30 -1.18 4.53
N LEU A 63 -14.96 -0.11 5.25
CA LEU A 63 -13.61 0.47 5.23
C LEU A 63 -12.59 -0.52 5.78
N LEU A 64 -12.86 -1.13 6.93
CA LEU A 64 -11.90 -2.00 7.60
C LEU A 64 -11.58 -3.26 6.78
N VAL A 65 -12.58 -3.90 6.17
CA VAL A 65 -12.34 -5.07 5.32
C VAL A 65 -11.55 -4.71 4.06
N ARG A 66 -11.83 -3.57 3.43
CA ARG A 66 -11.12 -3.09 2.24
C ARG A 66 -9.71 -2.61 2.55
N ALA A 67 -9.50 -1.92 3.67
CA ALA A 67 -8.17 -1.54 4.15
C ALA A 67 -7.31 -2.78 4.45
N ARG A 68 -7.92 -3.83 5.06
CA ARG A 68 -7.27 -5.12 5.27
C ARG A 68 -6.90 -5.78 3.94
N ALA A 69 -7.80 -5.79 2.96
CA ALA A 69 -7.52 -6.31 1.62
C ALA A 69 -6.35 -5.56 0.95
N SER A 70 -6.40 -4.23 0.98
CA SER A 70 -5.38 -3.33 0.43
C SER A 70 -3.98 -3.50 1.02
N SER A 71 -3.87 -4.06 2.23
CA SER A 71 -2.61 -4.28 2.93
C SER A 71 -2.21 -5.76 3.08
N SER A 72 -3.00 -6.70 2.54
CA SER A 72 -2.75 -8.14 2.66
C SER A 72 -1.69 -8.62 1.67
N MET A 73 -0.44 -8.67 2.14
CA MET A 73 0.71 -9.11 1.33
C MET A 73 0.62 -10.61 1.01
N PRO A 74 0.67 -11.00 -0.28
CA PRO A 74 0.73 -12.41 -0.67
C PRO A 74 1.83 -13.17 0.07
N VAL A 75 1.58 -14.46 0.36
CA VAL A 75 2.46 -15.37 1.11
C VAL A 75 2.51 -15.09 2.61
N LEU A 76 2.57 -13.83 3.03
CA LEU A 76 2.70 -13.43 4.46
C LEU A 76 1.35 -13.31 5.15
N MET A 77 0.31 -12.95 4.41
CA MET A 77 -1.04 -12.74 4.92
C MET A 77 -2.06 -13.51 4.07
N PRO A 78 -3.21 -13.88 4.64
CA PRO A 78 -4.28 -14.52 3.87
C PRO A 78 -4.88 -13.52 2.87
N MET A 79 -5.42 -14.04 1.76
CA MET A 79 -6.32 -13.27 0.90
C MET A 79 -7.55 -12.84 1.70
N VAL A 80 -8.06 -11.67 1.41
CA VAL A 80 -9.27 -11.12 2.02
C VAL A 80 -10.41 -11.21 1.03
N GLU A 81 -11.54 -11.74 1.47
CA GLU A 81 -12.76 -11.76 0.67
C GLU A 81 -13.51 -10.45 0.88
N VAL A 82 -13.82 -9.78 -0.22
CA VAL A 82 -14.66 -8.56 -0.26
C VAL A 82 -15.73 -8.78 -1.31
N ASP A 83 -17.00 -8.69 -0.92
CA ASP A 83 -18.16 -8.85 -1.82
C ASP A 83 -18.11 -10.16 -2.63
N GLY A 84 -17.65 -11.26 -2.00
CA GLY A 84 -17.55 -12.60 -2.62
C GLY A 84 -16.38 -12.79 -3.57
N ALA A 85 -15.43 -11.84 -3.66
CA ALA A 85 -14.22 -11.96 -4.47
C ALA A 85 -12.94 -11.89 -3.61
N PRO A 86 -11.86 -12.62 -3.99
CA PRO A 86 -10.60 -12.66 -3.25
C PRO A 86 -9.67 -11.51 -3.65
N TYR A 87 -9.12 -10.80 -2.67
CA TYR A 87 -8.20 -9.68 -2.86
C TYR A 87 -6.91 -9.82 -2.06
N VAL A 88 -5.87 -9.16 -2.55
CA VAL A 88 -4.58 -8.94 -1.88
C VAL A 88 -4.13 -7.49 -2.06
N ASP A 89 -3.01 -7.13 -1.44
CA ASP A 89 -2.35 -5.82 -1.50
C ASP A 89 -2.25 -5.29 -2.95
N GLY A 90 -2.70 -4.06 -3.18
CA GLY A 90 -2.63 -3.37 -4.47
C GLY A 90 -1.20 -3.19 -5.01
N ALA A 91 -0.18 -3.30 -4.15
CA ALA A 91 1.22 -3.27 -4.60
C ALA A 91 1.62 -4.45 -5.51
N VAL A 92 0.73 -5.41 -5.71
CA VAL A 92 0.89 -6.50 -6.69
C VAL A 92 0.54 -6.02 -8.11
N GLY A 93 -0.30 -5.00 -8.23
CA GLY A 93 -0.80 -4.48 -9.51
C GLY A 93 0.26 -3.84 -10.41
N PRO A 94 -0.16 -3.40 -11.60
CA PRO A 94 0.73 -2.87 -12.65
C PRO A 94 1.45 -1.56 -12.27
N THR A 95 0.93 -0.82 -11.28
CA THR A 95 1.56 0.40 -10.75
C THR A 95 2.60 0.11 -9.67
N GLY A 96 2.72 -1.15 -9.23
CA GLY A 96 3.64 -1.55 -8.17
C GLY A 96 3.29 -0.98 -6.78
N GLY A 97 2.04 -0.54 -6.59
CA GLY A 97 1.49 0.01 -5.35
C GLY A 97 1.50 1.54 -5.26
N PHE A 98 1.71 2.22 -6.38
CA PHE A 98 1.59 3.67 -6.45
C PHE A 98 0.27 4.04 -7.15
N ALA A 99 -0.67 4.62 -6.44
CA ALA A 99 -1.99 4.99 -6.97
C ALA A 99 -1.96 6.23 -7.90
N ILE A 100 -0.93 6.35 -8.75
CA ILE A 100 -0.74 7.53 -9.61
C ILE A 100 -1.79 7.61 -10.71
N ASP A 101 -2.22 6.47 -11.24
CA ASP A 101 -3.22 6.43 -12.30
C ASP A 101 -4.62 6.75 -11.74
N ALA A 102 -4.94 6.28 -10.53
CA ALA A 102 -6.17 6.66 -9.83
C ALA A 102 -6.20 8.17 -9.52
N ALA A 103 -5.11 8.72 -9.00
CA ALA A 103 -5.01 10.15 -8.73
C ALA A 103 -5.17 11.00 -10.00
N ARG A 104 -4.59 10.57 -11.13
CA ARG A 104 -4.79 11.24 -12.43
C ARG A 104 -6.22 11.13 -12.94
N ALA A 105 -6.85 9.97 -12.78
CA ALA A 105 -8.25 9.78 -13.15
C ALA A 105 -9.19 10.66 -12.32
N ASP A 106 -8.84 10.93 -11.06
CA ASP A 106 -9.54 11.88 -10.18
C ASP A 106 -9.18 13.36 -10.50
N GLY A 107 -8.31 13.62 -11.50
CA GLY A 107 -8.00 14.98 -11.98
C GLY A 107 -6.82 15.66 -11.28
N TYR A 108 -6.02 14.94 -10.50
CA TYR A 108 -4.86 15.52 -9.82
C TYR A 108 -3.61 15.48 -10.69
N ASP A 109 -3.05 16.66 -10.96
CA ASP A 109 -1.83 16.85 -11.77
C ASP A 109 -0.55 16.93 -10.93
N LYS A 110 -0.67 17.29 -9.66
CA LYS A 110 0.42 17.47 -8.72
C LYS A 110 0.31 16.47 -7.57
N LEU A 111 1.38 15.72 -7.33
CA LEU A 111 1.33 14.60 -6.38
C LEU A 111 2.45 14.70 -5.35
N LEU A 112 2.09 14.53 -4.07
CA LEU A 112 3.04 14.18 -3.02
C LEU A 112 3.04 12.64 -2.88
N VAL A 113 4.17 12.00 -3.17
CA VAL A 113 4.33 10.56 -3.06
C VAL A 113 5.22 10.22 -1.87
N VAL A 114 4.63 9.57 -0.86
CA VAL A 114 5.35 9.09 0.32
C VAL A 114 5.82 7.66 0.08
N MET A 115 7.12 7.47 0.02
CA MET A 115 7.74 6.18 -0.29
C MET A 115 8.34 5.54 0.96
N THR A 116 8.35 4.22 0.99
CA THR A 116 8.93 3.42 2.09
C THR A 116 10.35 2.94 1.80
N ARG A 117 10.93 3.32 0.65
CA ARG A 117 12.28 2.91 0.24
C ARG A 117 13.14 4.12 -0.07
N PRO A 118 14.44 4.10 0.28
CA PRO A 118 15.36 5.21 0.02
C PRO A 118 15.62 5.40 -1.46
N LYS A 119 16.19 6.55 -1.80
CA LYS A 119 16.60 6.85 -3.18
C LYS A 119 17.57 5.79 -3.71
N GLY A 120 17.36 5.39 -4.96
CA GLY A 120 18.20 4.39 -5.64
C GLY A 120 17.81 2.94 -5.36
N TYR A 121 16.85 2.68 -4.46
CA TYR A 121 16.35 1.32 -4.27
C TYR A 121 15.66 0.81 -5.54
N ARG A 122 15.97 -0.45 -5.87
CA ARG A 122 15.29 -1.22 -6.93
C ARG A 122 14.88 -2.57 -6.38
N LYS A 123 13.70 -3.03 -6.76
CA LYS A 123 13.27 -4.39 -6.43
C LYS A 123 14.04 -5.38 -7.31
N PRO A 124 14.72 -6.37 -6.72
CA PRO A 124 15.34 -7.44 -7.49
C PRO A 124 14.27 -8.35 -8.11
N PRO A 125 14.57 -8.99 -9.26
CA PRO A 125 13.69 -10.00 -9.82
C PRO A 125 13.56 -11.20 -8.87
N MET A 126 12.45 -11.91 -8.96
CA MET A 126 12.21 -13.11 -8.16
C MET A 126 13.14 -14.25 -8.59
N ARG A 127 13.54 -15.07 -7.61
CA ARG A 127 14.34 -16.26 -7.86
C ARG A 127 13.45 -17.40 -8.38
N ARG A 128 14.01 -18.29 -9.18
CA ARG A 128 13.27 -19.41 -9.80
C ARG A 128 12.51 -20.26 -8.77
N HIS A 129 13.11 -20.59 -7.64
CA HIS A 129 12.45 -21.40 -6.61
C HIS A 129 11.30 -20.67 -5.94
N GLU A 130 11.36 -19.32 -5.80
CA GLU A 130 10.27 -18.50 -5.27
C GLU A 130 9.06 -18.54 -6.22
N ILE A 131 9.31 -18.46 -7.52
CA ILE A 131 8.29 -18.59 -8.57
C ILE A 131 7.62 -19.98 -8.52
N GLU A 132 8.40 -21.06 -8.37
CA GLU A 132 7.87 -22.42 -8.25
C GLU A 132 6.97 -22.58 -7.01
N VAL A 133 7.35 -21.96 -5.89
CA VAL A 133 6.53 -21.92 -4.66
C VAL A 133 5.22 -21.18 -4.90
N LEU A 134 5.27 -20.01 -5.56
CA LEU A 134 4.06 -19.23 -5.88
C LEU A 134 3.07 -20.03 -6.73
N HIS A 135 3.54 -20.69 -7.77
CA HIS A 135 2.69 -21.55 -8.62
C HIS A 135 1.98 -22.65 -7.82
N ARG A 136 2.65 -23.23 -6.81
CA ARG A 136 2.03 -24.24 -5.95
C ARG A 136 1.02 -23.65 -4.99
N LEU A 137 1.36 -22.52 -4.35
CA LEU A 137 0.51 -21.86 -3.34
C LEU A 137 -0.77 -21.29 -3.96
N TYR A 138 -0.65 -20.70 -5.13
CA TYR A 138 -1.71 -19.96 -5.81
C TYR A 138 -2.12 -20.58 -7.14
N ALA A 139 -2.08 -21.92 -7.26
CA ALA A 139 -2.43 -22.66 -8.48
C ALA A 139 -3.83 -22.32 -9.02
N ARG A 140 -4.76 -21.92 -8.13
CA ARG A 140 -6.13 -21.51 -8.49
C ARG A 140 -6.24 -20.06 -8.99
N TYR A 141 -5.16 -19.27 -8.85
CA TYR A 141 -5.13 -17.83 -9.16
C TYR A 141 -3.94 -17.50 -10.06
N PRO A 142 -3.93 -17.96 -11.32
CA PRO A 142 -2.78 -17.76 -12.23
C PRO A 142 -2.51 -16.26 -12.50
N ALA A 143 -3.54 -15.42 -12.53
CA ALA A 143 -3.39 -13.98 -12.67
C ALA A 143 -2.61 -13.36 -11.49
N LEU A 144 -2.90 -13.78 -10.26
CA LEU A 144 -2.13 -13.37 -9.07
C LEU A 144 -0.66 -13.81 -9.17
N VAL A 145 -0.43 -15.07 -9.58
CA VAL A 145 0.95 -15.60 -9.73
C VAL A 145 1.75 -14.73 -10.69
N GLN A 146 1.18 -14.44 -11.88
CA GLN A 146 1.85 -13.60 -12.87
C GLN A 146 2.11 -12.19 -12.33
N ALA A 147 1.12 -11.56 -11.71
CA ALA A 147 1.25 -10.22 -11.14
C ALA A 147 2.35 -10.13 -10.07
N VAL A 148 2.47 -11.15 -9.20
CA VAL A 148 3.55 -11.20 -8.19
C VAL A 148 4.92 -11.36 -8.84
N ILE A 149 5.03 -12.15 -9.94
CA ILE A 149 6.27 -12.29 -10.70
C ILE A 149 6.67 -10.97 -11.36
N ASP A 150 5.72 -10.23 -11.92
CA ASP A 150 5.94 -8.96 -12.64
C ASP A 150 6.13 -7.76 -11.69
N ARG A 151 5.74 -7.90 -10.41
CA ARG A 151 5.80 -6.83 -9.41
C ARG A 151 7.14 -6.09 -9.33
N PRO A 152 8.32 -6.73 -9.37
CA PRO A 152 9.60 -6.02 -9.33
C PRO A 152 9.79 -5.07 -10.52
N GLU A 153 9.45 -5.52 -11.72
CA GLU A 153 9.55 -4.71 -12.93
C GLU A 153 8.54 -3.55 -12.91
N ASN A 154 7.28 -3.84 -12.56
CA ASN A 154 6.22 -2.85 -12.42
C ASN A 154 6.61 -1.75 -11.43
N TYR A 155 7.08 -2.12 -10.24
CA TYR A 155 7.57 -1.17 -9.24
C TYR A 155 8.72 -0.29 -9.78
N ASN A 156 9.72 -0.91 -10.40
CA ASN A 156 10.89 -0.20 -10.89
C ASN A 156 10.53 0.78 -12.03
N ARG A 157 9.65 0.37 -12.94
CA ARG A 157 9.12 1.22 -14.02
C ARG A 157 8.37 2.42 -13.48
N THR A 158 7.50 2.21 -12.48
CA THR A 158 6.76 3.32 -11.86
C THR A 158 7.69 4.27 -11.09
N VAL A 159 8.73 3.77 -10.45
CA VAL A 159 9.75 4.63 -9.83
C VAL A 159 10.46 5.50 -10.87
N ASP A 160 10.78 4.98 -12.05
CA ASP A 160 11.38 5.77 -13.14
C ASP A 160 10.42 6.85 -13.63
N GLU A 161 9.15 6.53 -13.78
CA GLU A 161 8.12 7.52 -14.13
C GLU A 161 7.99 8.62 -13.06
N LEU A 162 7.95 8.26 -11.79
CA LEU A 162 7.90 9.21 -10.68
C LEU A 162 9.12 10.14 -10.65
N GLU A 163 10.32 9.65 -10.96
CA GLU A 163 11.51 10.51 -11.08
C GLU A 163 11.41 11.46 -12.27
N ARG A 164 10.87 11.01 -13.39
CA ARG A 164 10.61 11.86 -14.55
C ARG A 164 9.60 12.97 -14.21
N LEU A 165 8.49 12.62 -13.53
CA LEU A 165 7.48 13.60 -13.10
C LEU A 165 8.06 14.58 -12.07
N ARG A 166 8.92 14.12 -11.18
CA ARG A 166 9.65 14.98 -10.23
C ARG A 166 10.51 16.00 -10.96
N SER A 167 11.24 15.59 -12.00
CA SER A 167 12.07 16.51 -12.80
C SER A 167 11.24 17.57 -13.54
N GLN A 168 9.95 17.30 -13.75
CA GLN A 168 8.99 18.23 -14.37
C GLN A 168 8.25 19.12 -13.34
N GLY A 169 8.58 19.00 -12.04
CA GLY A 169 7.90 19.75 -10.98
C GLY A 169 6.47 19.28 -10.68
N ARG A 170 6.07 18.09 -11.15
CA ARG A 170 4.71 17.55 -10.97
C ARG A 170 4.59 16.60 -9.76
N VAL A 171 5.71 16.11 -9.25
CA VAL A 171 5.74 15.18 -8.13
C VAL A 171 6.77 15.61 -7.10
N TYR A 172 6.38 15.64 -5.83
CA TYR A 172 7.30 15.66 -4.71
C TYR A 172 7.46 14.23 -4.19
N LEU A 173 8.70 13.72 -4.11
CA LEU A 173 9.00 12.38 -3.61
C LEU A 173 9.56 12.49 -2.20
N PHE A 174 8.73 12.22 -1.19
CA PHE A 174 9.20 12.04 0.18
C PHE A 174 9.72 10.61 0.33
N ARG A 175 11.02 10.46 0.56
CA ARG A 175 11.70 9.17 0.69
C ARG A 175 12.48 9.10 1.99
N PRO A 176 12.50 7.98 2.70
CA PRO A 176 13.36 7.84 3.85
C PRO A 176 14.83 7.96 3.44
N GLU A 177 15.58 8.80 4.14
CA GLU A 177 17.04 8.93 3.93
C GLU A 177 17.75 7.62 4.27
N ARG A 178 17.24 6.91 5.27
CA ARG A 178 17.71 5.60 5.72
C ARG A 178 16.53 4.69 6.00
N MET A 179 16.69 3.40 5.74
CA MET A 179 15.73 2.37 6.11
C MET A 179 16.36 1.46 7.16
N PRO A 180 16.22 1.77 8.46
CA PRO A 180 16.86 1.02 9.54
C PRO A 180 16.22 -0.34 9.83
N ILE A 181 15.02 -0.59 9.26
CA ILE A 181 14.24 -1.81 9.47
C ILE A 181 13.97 -2.53 8.15
N ALA A 182 13.80 -3.85 8.22
CA ALA A 182 13.34 -4.69 7.12
C ALA A 182 11.84 -5.01 7.25
N ASN A 183 11.24 -5.54 6.19
CA ASN A 183 9.89 -6.10 6.27
C ASN A 183 9.89 -7.24 7.29
N GLY A 184 8.94 -7.23 8.22
CA GLY A 184 8.88 -8.22 9.29
C GLY A 184 9.77 -7.94 10.50
N GLU A 185 10.30 -6.71 10.66
CA GLU A 185 10.94 -6.31 11.92
C GLU A 185 9.94 -6.36 13.07
N LEU A 186 10.28 -7.08 14.13
CA LEU A 186 9.43 -7.26 15.32
C LEU A 186 10.01 -6.56 16.56
N ARG A 187 11.22 -6.03 16.48
CA ARG A 187 11.87 -5.35 17.59
C ARG A 187 11.30 -3.95 17.74
N TYR A 188 10.59 -3.74 18.85
CA TYR A 188 9.93 -2.47 19.16
C TYR A 188 10.89 -1.27 19.15
N ASP A 189 12.08 -1.41 19.74
CA ASP A 189 13.10 -0.37 19.78
C ASP A 189 13.52 0.11 18.38
N ARG A 190 13.65 -0.83 17.42
CA ARG A 190 14.00 -0.50 16.03
C ARG A 190 12.84 0.16 15.29
N ILE A 191 11.61 -0.29 15.55
CA ILE A 191 10.41 0.30 14.95
C ILE A 191 10.26 1.75 15.41
N VAL A 192 10.42 2.02 16.73
CA VAL A 192 10.39 3.38 17.28
C VAL A 192 11.48 4.25 16.67
N THR A 193 12.71 3.74 16.59
CA THR A 193 13.83 4.48 15.97
C THR A 193 13.53 4.85 14.52
N ALA A 194 12.92 3.93 13.75
CA ALA A 194 12.53 4.21 12.37
C ALA A 194 11.42 5.27 12.28
N PHE A 195 10.44 5.20 13.17
CA PHE A 195 9.38 6.21 13.27
C PHE A 195 9.93 7.61 13.60
N GLU A 196 10.76 7.71 14.63
CA GLU A 196 11.37 8.99 15.04
C GLU A 196 12.24 9.61 13.94
N ALA A 197 13.01 8.78 13.21
CA ALA A 197 13.80 9.23 12.08
C ALA A 197 12.91 9.77 10.94
N GLY A 198 11.81 9.08 10.63
CA GLY A 198 10.82 9.52 9.63
C GLY A 198 10.13 10.82 10.03
N LEU A 199 9.74 10.95 11.30
CA LEU A 199 9.10 12.15 11.85
C LEU A 199 10.05 13.36 11.80
N ALA A 200 11.30 13.17 12.20
CA ALA A 200 12.31 14.22 12.15
C ALA A 200 12.59 14.68 10.71
N GLN A 201 12.65 13.74 9.76
CA GLN A 201 12.79 14.06 8.34
C GLN A 201 11.57 14.82 7.83
N ALA A 202 10.34 14.35 8.11
CA ALA A 202 9.12 15.00 7.67
C ALA A 202 9.04 16.46 8.16
N ARG A 203 9.39 16.72 9.42
CA ARG A 203 9.45 18.09 9.98
C ARG A 203 10.47 18.97 9.25
N ARG A 204 11.60 18.45 8.84
CA ARG A 204 12.61 19.22 8.08
C ARG A 204 12.14 19.52 6.66
N GLU A 205 11.44 18.59 6.00
CA GLU A 205 11.00 18.75 4.62
C GLU A 205 9.64 19.44 4.48
N LEU A 206 8.88 19.58 5.56
CA LEU A 206 7.54 20.16 5.54
C LEU A 206 7.46 21.53 4.83
N PRO A 207 8.35 22.50 5.06
CA PRO A 207 8.28 23.78 4.33
C PRO A 207 8.45 23.62 2.81
N ALA A 208 9.28 22.67 2.37
CA ALA A 208 9.47 22.41 0.94
C ALA A 208 8.25 21.70 0.31
N ILE A 209 7.60 20.81 1.08
CA ILE A 209 6.35 20.13 0.68
C ILE A 209 5.23 21.17 0.55
N GLU A 210 5.06 22.05 1.52
CA GLU A 210 4.05 23.11 1.50
C GLU A 210 4.27 24.05 0.31
N ALA A 211 5.50 24.49 0.07
CA ALA A 211 5.84 25.32 -1.06
C ALA A 211 5.54 24.63 -2.41
N PHE A 212 5.82 23.34 -2.51
CA PHE A 212 5.49 22.54 -3.69
C PHE A 212 3.98 22.44 -3.92
N LEU A 213 3.19 22.20 -2.87
CA LEU A 213 1.73 22.09 -2.99
C LEU A 213 1.06 23.42 -3.30
N ALA A 214 1.65 24.55 -2.87
CA ALA A 214 1.14 25.90 -3.13
C ALA A 214 1.51 26.46 -4.51
N SER A 215 2.50 25.88 -5.20
CA SER A 215 2.95 26.32 -6.54
C SER A 215 2.09 25.66 -7.63
#